data_83266e504b57db076bc2c2cd3bf159a9
#
_entry.id   83266e504b57db076bc2c2cd3bf159a9
#
_cell.length_a   1.000
_cell.length_b   1.000
_cell.length_c   1.000
_cell.angle_alpha   90.00
_cell.angle_beta   90.00
_cell.angle_gamma   90.00
#
_symmetry.space_group_name_H-M   'P 1'
#
loop_
_entity.id
_entity.type
_entity.pdbx_description
1 polymer ?
#
loop_
_entity_poly.entity_id
_entity_poly.type
_entity_poly.pdbx_seq_one_letter_code
_entity_poly.pdbx_strand_id
1 'polypeptide(L)'
;MVGYRKNVVKSNLELAFPEKSKKEIHQIQKKFYHHFCDMFLEMVKTMSISGTALKKRFVVKNPEELERLQSLDKSHIILLGHYASYEWVNALHFYGLTYEAYGVYKKIKNRYFDCLIKRIRSKHHTTMLATKDVPKQILRNKKDQHLSSYGMIADQAPKGAHAK
;
A
#
# COMPACT_ATOMS: atom_id res chain seq x y z
N MET A 1 20.03 12.86 10.30
CA MET A 1 18.99 11.80 10.25
C MET A 1 18.24 11.79 11.57
N VAL A 2 16.95 12.10 11.53
CA VAL A 2 16.11 12.12 12.75
C VAL A 2 16.04 10.71 13.31
N GLY A 3 16.29 10.55 14.63
CA GLY A 3 16.39 9.25 15.30
C GLY A 3 15.06 8.51 15.49
N TYR A 4 14.17 8.55 14.48
CA TYR A 4 12.84 7.97 14.55
C TYR A 4 12.88 6.47 14.89
N ARG A 5 12.38 6.11 16.06
CA ARG A 5 12.21 4.73 16.57
C ARG A 5 13.46 3.83 16.47
N LYS A 6 14.67 4.37 16.60
CA LYS A 6 15.92 3.59 16.43
C LYS A 6 15.98 2.32 17.30
N ASN A 7 15.58 2.42 18.56
CA ASN A 7 15.62 1.27 19.49
C ASN A 7 14.59 0.19 19.07
N VAL A 8 13.38 0.60 18.64
CA VAL A 8 12.35 -0.34 18.18
C VAL A 8 12.81 -1.08 16.93
N VAL A 9 13.37 -0.37 15.95
CA VAL A 9 13.91 -0.99 14.73
C VAL A 9 15.05 -1.92 15.06
N LYS A 10 15.97 -1.52 15.94
CA LYS A 10 17.08 -2.35 16.36
C LYS A 10 16.60 -3.64 17.03
N SER A 11 15.72 -3.54 18.04
CA SER A 11 15.17 -4.71 18.73
C SER A 11 14.42 -5.66 17.80
N ASN A 12 13.65 -5.13 16.84
CA ASN A 12 12.96 -5.95 15.85
C ASN A 12 13.94 -6.67 14.91
N LEU A 13 15.04 -6.01 14.52
CA LEU A 13 16.07 -6.64 13.70
C LEU A 13 16.83 -7.73 14.46
N GLU A 14 17.16 -7.50 15.73
CA GLU A 14 17.81 -8.49 16.60
C GLU A 14 16.91 -9.72 16.83
N LEU A 15 15.59 -9.51 16.92
CA LEU A 15 14.62 -10.59 17.02
C LEU A 15 14.47 -11.38 15.70
N ALA A 16 14.45 -10.67 14.57
CA ALA A 16 14.26 -11.27 13.24
C ALA A 16 15.51 -11.99 12.71
N PHE A 17 16.69 -11.58 13.16
CA PHE A 17 17.99 -12.09 12.72
C PHE A 17 18.90 -12.39 13.92
N PRO A 18 18.52 -13.36 14.77
CA PRO A 18 19.24 -13.65 16.00
C PRO A 18 20.67 -14.16 15.74
N GLU A 19 20.94 -14.71 14.56
CA GLU A 19 22.24 -15.21 14.12
C GLU A 19 23.23 -14.11 13.70
N LYS A 20 22.76 -12.87 13.50
CA LYS A 20 23.61 -11.79 12.99
C LYS A 20 24.35 -11.03 14.08
N SER A 21 25.58 -10.68 13.80
CA SER A 21 26.39 -9.83 14.66
C SER A 21 25.81 -8.41 14.81
N LYS A 22 26.14 -7.73 15.90
CA LYS A 22 25.75 -6.32 16.13
C LYS A 22 26.15 -5.39 14.99
N LYS A 23 27.28 -5.67 14.31
CA LYS A 23 27.77 -4.90 13.17
C LYS A 23 26.85 -5.09 11.95
N GLU A 24 26.43 -6.30 11.67
CA GLU A 24 25.50 -6.61 10.57
C GLU A 24 24.12 -6.03 10.85
N ILE A 25 23.59 -6.16 12.06
CA ILE A 25 22.33 -5.53 12.48
C ILE A 25 22.37 -4.01 12.24
N HIS A 26 23.50 -3.37 12.61
CA HIS A 26 23.66 -1.94 12.37
C HIS A 26 23.66 -1.58 10.86
N GLN A 27 24.29 -2.41 10.03
CA GLN A 27 24.28 -2.23 8.58
C GLN A 27 22.87 -2.39 7.99
N ILE A 28 22.12 -3.41 8.43
CA ILE A 28 20.73 -3.63 8.03
C ILE A 28 19.87 -2.45 8.47
N GLN A 29 20.05 -1.96 9.70
CA GLN A 29 19.34 -0.79 10.21
C GLN A 29 19.58 0.47 9.35
N LYS A 30 20.83 0.70 8.90
CA LYS A 30 21.13 1.78 7.98
C LYS A 30 20.38 1.62 6.64
N LYS A 31 20.42 0.43 6.05
CA LYS A 31 19.70 0.14 4.79
C LYS A 31 18.19 0.33 4.96
N PHE A 32 17.63 -0.11 6.08
CA PHE A 32 16.23 0.12 6.41
C PHE A 32 15.86 1.60 6.39
N TYR A 33 16.67 2.49 7.02
CA TYR A 33 16.38 3.91 7.03
C TYR A 33 16.57 4.57 5.67
N HIS A 34 17.50 4.12 4.84
CA HIS A 34 17.59 4.57 3.46
C HIS A 34 16.31 4.25 2.69
N HIS A 35 15.91 2.97 2.71
CA HIS A 35 14.67 2.54 2.07
C HIS A 35 13.42 3.25 2.62
N PHE A 36 13.37 3.45 3.93
CA PHE A 36 12.27 4.18 4.57
C PHE A 36 12.16 5.64 4.08
N CYS A 37 13.29 6.33 3.90
CA CYS A 37 13.33 7.67 3.32
C CYS A 37 12.89 7.65 1.85
N ASP A 38 13.40 6.69 1.06
CA ASP A 38 13.06 6.55 -0.36
C ASP A 38 11.55 6.36 -0.54
N MET A 39 10.92 5.53 0.28
CA MET A 39 9.48 5.30 0.27
C MET A 39 8.68 6.61 0.47
N PHE A 40 9.11 7.49 1.39
CA PHE A 40 8.48 8.79 1.57
C PHE A 40 8.69 9.72 0.36
N LEU A 41 9.88 9.71 -0.23
CA LEU A 41 10.17 10.48 -1.44
C LEU A 41 9.32 10.00 -2.61
N GLU A 42 9.16 8.69 -2.77
CA GLU A 42 8.30 8.08 -3.78
C GLU A 42 6.83 8.44 -3.58
N MET A 43 6.35 8.41 -2.34
CA MET A 43 5.00 8.85 -1.99
C MET A 43 4.77 10.31 -2.40
N VAL A 44 5.69 11.22 -2.06
CA VAL A 44 5.61 12.64 -2.48
C VAL A 44 5.72 12.75 -4.00
N LYS A 45 6.60 11.98 -4.63
CA LYS A 45 6.78 11.94 -6.09
C LYS A 45 5.50 11.54 -6.81
N THR A 46 4.64 10.73 -6.20
CA THR A 46 3.33 10.38 -6.76
C THR A 46 2.51 11.63 -7.12
N MET A 47 2.69 12.75 -6.43
CA MET A 47 1.98 14.00 -6.73
C MET A 47 2.32 14.57 -8.12
N SER A 48 3.51 14.31 -8.63
CA SER A 48 4.01 14.90 -9.89
C SER A 48 4.29 13.87 -10.99
N ILE A 49 4.45 12.58 -10.65
CA ILE A 49 4.80 11.53 -11.62
C ILE A 49 3.69 11.32 -12.65
N SER A 50 4.06 11.21 -13.94
CA SER A 50 3.13 10.81 -14.99
C SER A 50 2.86 9.31 -14.97
N GLY A 51 1.71 8.86 -15.50
CA GLY A 51 1.40 7.44 -15.63
C GLY A 51 2.44 6.65 -16.41
N THR A 52 2.98 7.21 -17.49
CA THR A 52 4.06 6.58 -18.29
C THR A 52 5.34 6.41 -17.46
N ALA A 53 5.72 7.43 -16.68
CA ALA A 53 6.91 7.34 -15.82
C ALA A 53 6.69 6.39 -14.64
N LEU A 54 5.48 6.30 -14.11
CA LEU A 54 5.10 5.35 -13.06
C LEU A 54 5.15 3.91 -13.58
N LYS A 55 4.58 3.64 -14.75
CA LYS A 55 4.61 2.32 -15.40
C LYS A 55 6.05 1.81 -15.65
N LYS A 56 6.98 2.70 -15.98
CA LYS A 56 8.41 2.34 -16.14
C LYS A 56 9.09 1.93 -14.82
N ARG A 57 8.61 2.41 -13.67
CA ARG A 57 9.21 2.16 -12.35
C ARG A 57 8.51 1.04 -11.59
N PHE A 58 7.21 0.91 -11.74
CA PHE A 58 6.41 -0.14 -11.14
C PHE A 58 6.02 -1.13 -12.23
N VAL A 59 6.76 -2.22 -12.34
CA VAL A 59 6.61 -3.22 -13.41
C VAL A 59 5.82 -4.41 -12.89
N VAL A 60 4.68 -4.68 -13.53
CA VAL A 60 3.89 -5.90 -13.31
C VAL A 60 4.46 -6.98 -14.23
N LYS A 61 4.87 -8.12 -13.66
CA LYS A 61 5.53 -9.21 -14.40
C LYS A 61 4.55 -10.07 -15.19
N ASN A 62 3.33 -10.19 -14.69
CA ASN A 62 2.27 -11.02 -15.24
C ASN A 62 0.96 -10.21 -15.37
N PRO A 63 0.92 -9.20 -16.26
CA PRO A 63 -0.28 -8.35 -16.43
C PRO A 63 -1.50 -9.14 -16.91
N GLU A 64 -1.32 -10.27 -17.58
CA GLU A 64 -2.37 -11.20 -18.00
C GLU A 64 -3.25 -11.68 -16.84
N GLU A 65 -2.74 -11.73 -15.61
CA GLU A 65 -3.55 -12.05 -14.43
C GLU A 65 -4.62 -11.00 -14.13
N LEU A 66 -4.35 -9.72 -14.44
CA LEU A 66 -5.36 -8.67 -14.29
C LEU A 66 -6.49 -8.84 -15.32
N GLU A 67 -6.15 -9.21 -16.55
CA GLU A 67 -7.11 -9.50 -17.61
C GLU A 67 -7.96 -10.74 -17.22
N ARG A 68 -7.31 -11.81 -16.73
CA ARG A 68 -8.00 -13.00 -16.21
C ARG A 68 -8.95 -12.67 -15.07
N LEU A 69 -8.55 -11.84 -14.12
CA LEU A 69 -9.40 -11.43 -12.99
C LEU A 69 -10.64 -10.66 -13.48
N GLN A 70 -10.47 -9.80 -14.46
CA GLN A 70 -11.57 -9.02 -15.02
C GLN A 70 -12.52 -9.87 -15.87
N SER A 71 -12.03 -10.90 -16.58
CA SER A 71 -12.87 -11.82 -17.36
C SER A 71 -13.80 -12.67 -16.49
N LEU A 72 -13.61 -12.70 -15.17
CA LEU A 72 -14.50 -13.38 -14.23
C LEU A 72 -15.79 -12.59 -13.95
N ASP A 73 -15.90 -11.35 -14.39
CA ASP A 73 -17.03 -10.44 -14.11
C ASP A 73 -17.43 -10.39 -12.63
N LYS A 74 -16.42 -10.33 -11.76
CA LYS A 74 -16.59 -10.29 -10.30
C LYS A 74 -15.73 -9.22 -9.68
N SER A 75 -16.25 -8.53 -8.67
CA SER A 75 -15.43 -7.72 -7.79
C SER A 75 -14.38 -8.57 -7.09
N HIS A 76 -13.19 -8.04 -6.89
CA HIS A 76 -12.08 -8.77 -6.29
C HIS A 76 -11.32 -7.95 -5.25
N ILE A 77 -10.60 -8.65 -4.39
CA ILE A 77 -9.73 -8.06 -3.38
C ILE A 77 -8.28 -8.34 -3.79
N ILE A 78 -7.47 -7.29 -3.85
CA ILE A 78 -6.04 -7.36 -4.07
C ILE A 78 -5.36 -7.23 -2.71
N LEU A 79 -4.75 -8.31 -2.22
CA LEU A 79 -4.00 -8.31 -0.97
C LEU A 79 -2.55 -7.91 -1.22
N LEU A 80 -2.04 -6.99 -0.41
CA LEU A 80 -0.73 -6.41 -0.50
C LEU A 80 0.01 -6.51 0.84
N GLY A 81 1.33 -6.40 0.80
CA GLY A 81 2.18 -6.23 1.97
C GLY A 81 2.88 -4.86 1.97
N HIS A 82 3.38 -4.43 3.13
CA HIS A 82 4.26 -3.26 3.25
C HIS A 82 5.66 -3.59 2.71
N TYR A 83 5.73 -3.94 1.42
CA TYR A 83 6.95 -4.34 0.75
C TYR A 83 7.28 -3.42 -0.41
N ALA A 84 8.54 -3.02 -0.52
CA ALA A 84 9.04 -2.13 -1.58
C ALA A 84 8.16 -0.86 -1.73
N SER A 85 7.92 -0.43 -2.96
CA SER A 85 7.13 0.77 -3.29
C SER A 85 5.63 0.47 -3.36
N TYR A 86 5.05 -0.17 -2.34
CA TYR A 86 3.63 -0.53 -2.31
C TYR A 86 2.67 0.67 -2.50
N GLU A 87 3.13 1.89 -2.19
CA GLU A 87 2.37 3.12 -2.45
C GLU A 87 2.07 3.33 -3.94
N TRP A 88 2.83 2.68 -4.84
CA TRP A 88 2.63 2.78 -6.28
C TRP A 88 1.74 1.67 -6.86
N VAL A 89 1.05 0.89 -6.03
CA VAL A 89 0.12 -0.16 -6.49
C VAL A 89 -1.02 0.39 -7.36
N ASN A 90 -1.36 1.67 -7.24
CA ASN A 90 -2.30 2.35 -8.13
C ASN A 90 -1.83 2.38 -9.60
N ALA A 91 -0.56 2.04 -9.87
CA ALA A 91 -0.07 1.81 -11.22
C ALA A 91 -0.77 0.65 -11.93
N LEU A 92 -1.43 -0.27 -11.22
CA LEU A 92 -2.20 -1.37 -11.80
C LEU A 92 -3.26 -0.88 -12.81
N HIS A 93 -3.80 0.33 -12.61
CA HIS A 93 -4.68 0.97 -13.58
C HIS A 93 -4.05 1.07 -14.99
N PHE A 94 -2.74 1.31 -15.08
CA PHE A 94 -2.02 1.39 -16.36
C PHE A 94 -1.70 0.04 -17.00
N TYR A 95 -2.05 -1.05 -16.31
CA TYR A 95 -1.88 -2.45 -16.76
C TYR A 95 -3.21 -3.13 -17.06
N GLY A 96 -4.27 -2.34 -17.31
CA GLY A 96 -5.55 -2.86 -17.74
C GLY A 96 -6.57 -3.08 -16.62
N LEU A 97 -6.29 -2.67 -15.37
CA LEU A 97 -7.30 -2.68 -14.32
C LEU A 97 -8.35 -1.61 -14.61
N THR A 98 -9.52 -2.01 -15.15
CA THR A 98 -10.59 -1.08 -15.57
C THR A 98 -11.66 -0.86 -14.52
N TYR A 99 -11.79 -1.78 -13.55
CA TYR A 99 -12.76 -1.65 -12.46
C TYR A 99 -12.42 -0.47 -11.55
N GLU A 100 -13.45 0.13 -10.95
CA GLU A 100 -13.22 1.15 -9.94
C GLU A 100 -12.35 0.60 -8.81
N ALA A 101 -11.22 1.26 -8.58
CA ALA A 101 -10.25 0.84 -7.59
C ALA A 101 -10.44 1.58 -6.26
N TYR A 102 -10.60 0.83 -5.19
CA TYR A 102 -10.66 1.34 -3.82
C TYR A 102 -9.37 0.98 -3.06
N GLY A 103 -8.66 1.99 -2.59
CA GLY A 103 -7.53 1.81 -1.67
C GLY A 103 -8.01 1.85 -0.22
N VAL A 104 -7.99 0.71 0.46
CA VAL A 104 -8.41 0.64 1.87
C VAL A 104 -7.32 1.18 2.78
N TYR A 105 -7.67 2.12 3.65
CA TYR A 105 -6.71 2.75 4.55
C TYR A 105 -7.29 3.03 5.93
N LYS A 106 -6.43 3.14 6.94
CA LYS A 106 -6.80 3.60 8.28
C LYS A 106 -6.78 5.12 8.33
N LYS A 107 -7.91 5.75 8.64
CA LYS A 107 -8.02 7.21 8.75
C LYS A 107 -6.99 7.79 9.71
N ILE A 108 -6.30 8.84 9.29
CA ILE A 108 -5.26 9.52 10.06
C ILE A 108 -5.91 10.58 10.96
N LYS A 109 -5.48 10.68 12.23
CA LYS A 109 -6.05 11.63 13.19
C LYS A 109 -5.88 13.09 12.77
N ASN A 110 -4.70 13.45 12.23
CA ASN A 110 -4.47 14.80 11.73
C ASN A 110 -5.20 15.00 10.41
N ARG A 111 -6.21 15.86 10.41
CA ARG A 111 -7.09 16.14 9.26
C ARG A 111 -6.32 16.61 8.01
N TYR A 112 -5.34 17.47 8.18
CA TYR A 112 -4.58 18.00 7.03
C TYR A 112 -3.70 16.94 6.40
N PHE A 113 -3.08 16.11 7.23
CA PHE A 113 -2.27 15.01 6.76
C PHE A 113 -3.12 13.90 6.13
N ASP A 114 -4.31 13.61 6.68
CA ASP A 114 -5.28 12.68 6.07
C ASP A 114 -5.70 13.14 4.67
N CYS A 115 -6.00 14.43 4.52
CA CYS A 115 -6.35 15.03 3.23
C CYS A 115 -5.20 14.93 2.21
N LEU A 116 -3.96 15.23 2.65
CA LEU A 116 -2.78 15.13 1.80
C LEU A 116 -2.55 13.70 1.31
N ILE A 117 -2.58 12.71 2.22
CA ILE A 117 -2.39 11.30 1.88
C ILE A 117 -3.48 10.80 0.93
N LYS A 118 -4.73 11.16 1.17
CA LYS A 118 -5.82 10.85 0.24
C LYS A 118 -5.54 11.41 -1.15
N ARG A 119 -5.20 12.69 -1.24
CA ARG A 119 -4.90 13.35 -2.51
C ARG A 119 -3.78 12.67 -3.27
N ILE A 120 -2.71 12.27 -2.56
CA ILE A 120 -1.57 11.56 -3.15
C ILE A 120 -2.03 10.21 -3.72
N ARG A 121 -2.73 9.40 -2.92
CA ARG A 121 -3.12 8.04 -3.27
C ARG A 121 -4.26 7.98 -4.29
N SER A 122 -5.09 9.02 -4.37
CA SER A 122 -6.21 9.09 -5.34
C SER A 122 -5.79 9.58 -6.71
N LYS A 123 -4.52 9.95 -6.92
CA LYS A 123 -4.08 10.58 -8.17
C LYS A 123 -4.30 9.72 -9.42
N HIS A 124 -4.17 8.41 -9.30
CA HIS A 124 -4.24 7.47 -10.42
C HIS A 124 -5.49 6.59 -10.30
N HIS A 125 -6.68 7.23 -10.38
CA HIS A 125 -7.98 6.58 -10.45
C HIS A 125 -8.30 5.62 -9.27
N THR A 126 -7.78 5.92 -8.07
CA THR A 126 -8.06 5.16 -6.86
C THR A 126 -8.89 5.97 -5.88
N THR A 127 -10.03 5.46 -5.46
CA THR A 127 -10.85 6.06 -4.41
C THR A 127 -10.40 5.56 -3.04
N MET A 128 -10.04 6.47 -2.12
CA MET A 128 -9.59 6.09 -0.78
C MET A 128 -10.76 5.79 0.14
N LEU A 129 -10.82 4.56 0.65
CA LEU A 129 -11.90 4.03 1.47
C LEU A 129 -11.40 3.74 2.89
N ALA A 130 -12.02 4.38 3.90
CA ALA A 130 -11.64 4.11 5.29
C ALA A 130 -12.08 2.69 5.70
N THR A 131 -11.22 1.98 6.46
CA THR A 131 -11.42 0.57 6.86
C THR A 131 -12.83 0.30 7.40
N LYS A 132 -13.38 1.23 8.20
CA LYS A 132 -14.73 1.07 8.78
C LYS A 132 -15.87 1.14 7.75
N ASP A 133 -15.63 1.76 6.60
CA ASP A 133 -16.64 1.99 5.57
C ASP A 133 -16.64 0.90 4.49
N VAL A 134 -15.63 0.01 4.50
CA VAL A 134 -15.44 -1.07 3.51
C VAL A 134 -16.64 -1.99 3.40
N PRO A 135 -17.22 -2.56 4.49
CA PRO A 135 -18.36 -3.47 4.36
C PRO A 135 -19.57 -2.80 3.73
N LYS A 136 -19.83 -1.53 4.12
CA LYS A 136 -20.95 -0.76 3.55
C LYS A 136 -20.75 -0.48 2.06
N GLN A 137 -19.53 -0.13 1.64
CA GLN A 137 -19.25 0.15 0.24
C GLN A 137 -19.33 -1.12 -0.62
N ILE A 138 -18.83 -2.26 -0.14
CA ILE A 138 -18.94 -3.56 -0.84
C ILE A 138 -20.42 -3.92 -1.06
N LEU A 139 -21.26 -3.81 -0.02
CA LEU A 139 -22.69 -4.11 -0.12
C LEU A 139 -23.41 -3.16 -1.09
N ARG A 140 -23.05 -1.87 -1.07
CA ARG A 140 -23.59 -0.89 -2.01
C ARG A 140 -23.22 -1.24 -3.45
N ASN A 141 -21.93 -1.46 -3.74
CA ASN A 141 -21.47 -1.79 -5.08
C ASN A 141 -22.10 -3.10 -5.59
N LYS A 142 -22.26 -4.09 -4.70
CA LYS A 142 -22.96 -5.34 -5.04
C LYS A 142 -24.43 -5.10 -5.40
N LYS A 143 -25.14 -4.26 -4.64
CA LYS A 143 -26.54 -3.89 -4.93
C LYS A 143 -26.67 -3.16 -6.27
N ASP A 144 -25.73 -2.24 -6.54
CA ASP A 144 -25.73 -1.41 -7.75
C ASP A 144 -25.09 -2.15 -8.95
N GLN A 145 -24.74 -3.44 -8.80
CA GLN A 145 -24.06 -4.29 -9.80
C GLN A 145 -22.76 -3.65 -10.32
N HIS A 146 -22.09 -2.87 -9.47
CA HIS A 146 -20.88 -2.13 -9.80
C HIS A 146 -19.63 -2.97 -9.46
N LEU A 147 -18.93 -3.43 -10.48
CA LEU A 147 -17.72 -4.24 -10.32
C LEU A 147 -16.54 -3.36 -9.84
N SER A 148 -15.83 -3.83 -8.82
CA SER A 148 -14.84 -3.05 -8.10
C SER A 148 -13.66 -3.88 -7.64
N SER A 149 -12.49 -3.23 -7.55
CA SER A 149 -11.25 -3.78 -7.01
C SER A 149 -10.92 -3.13 -5.66
N TYR A 150 -10.68 -3.92 -4.62
CA TYR A 150 -10.36 -3.41 -3.29
C TYR A 150 -8.92 -3.77 -2.91
N GLY A 151 -8.02 -2.79 -2.92
CA GLY A 151 -6.63 -2.96 -2.49
C GLY A 151 -6.52 -2.87 -0.96
N MET A 152 -6.01 -3.93 -0.33
CA MET A 152 -5.83 -4.01 1.13
C MET A 152 -4.41 -4.43 1.48
N ILE A 153 -3.75 -3.66 2.36
CA ILE A 153 -2.46 -4.06 2.93
C ILE A 153 -2.77 -4.89 4.18
N ALA A 154 -2.45 -6.19 4.14
CA ALA A 154 -2.94 -7.19 5.09
C ALA A 154 -1.83 -8.04 5.76
N ASP A 155 -0.59 -7.56 5.73
CA ASP A 155 0.58 -8.27 6.29
C ASP A 155 0.85 -7.99 7.77
N GLN A 156 0.01 -7.17 8.42
CA GLN A 156 0.15 -6.85 9.84
C GLN A 156 -1.06 -7.33 10.64
N ALA A 157 -0.79 -7.98 11.77
CA ALA A 157 -1.84 -8.39 12.69
C ALA A 157 -2.57 -7.18 13.31
N PRO A 158 -3.89 -7.26 13.53
CA PRO A 158 -4.63 -6.22 14.24
C PRO A 158 -4.10 -6.08 15.68
N LYS A 159 -4.04 -4.83 16.16
CA LYS A 159 -3.59 -4.53 17.54
C LYS A 159 -4.78 -4.53 18.48
N GLY A 160 -4.63 -5.16 19.67
CA GLY A 160 -5.57 -5.08 20.78
C GLY A 160 -6.65 -6.17 20.82
N ALA A 161 -7.75 -5.91 21.51
CA ALA A 161 -8.81 -6.88 21.80
C ALA A 161 -9.55 -7.48 20.59
N HIS A 162 -9.29 -6.97 19.40
CA HIS A 162 -9.87 -7.46 18.15
C HIS A 162 -8.98 -8.49 17.42
N ALA A 163 -7.85 -8.86 18.02
CA ALA A 163 -6.94 -9.89 17.50
C ALA A 163 -7.33 -11.29 18.04
N LYS A 164 -8.59 -11.71 17.80
CA LYS A 164 -9.03 -13.08 18.08
C LYS A 164 -9.21 -13.83 16.79
#